data_4279704104d68a8a49e6e47a3fb41e3e
#
_entry.id   4279704104d68a8a49e6e47a3fb41e3e
#
_cell.length_a   1.000
_cell.length_b   1.000
_cell.length_c   1.000
_cell.angle_alpha   90.00
_cell.angle_beta   90.00
_cell.angle_gamma   90.00
#
_symmetry.space_group_name_H-M   'P 1'
#
loop_
_entity.id
_entity.type
_entity.pdbx_description
1 polymer ?
#
loop_
_entity_poly.entity_id
_entity_poly.type
_entity_poly.pdbx_seq_one_letter_code
_entity_poly.pdbx_strand_id
1 'polypeptide(L)'
;MKYLIASNKNWHKELSKSLQIKTAYQFDIINDETELTLERLESISPQIIFFTHWSNTIPKEIFTKYECIIFHMTDLPFGRGGSPLQNLIIRGHKDTKLSALKCSEEYDAGPIYLKEKLSLAGTAEEILFRASKLMESMIIKILLEK
;
A
#
# COMPACT_ATOMS: atom_id res chain seq x y z
N MET A 1 17.77 3.46 -8.08
CA MET A 1 16.98 3.26 -6.85
C MET A 1 15.99 2.13 -7.03
N LYS A 2 15.90 1.25 -6.07
CA LYS A 2 15.01 0.09 -6.08
C LYS A 2 13.94 0.20 -5.01
N TYR A 3 12.72 -0.11 -5.39
CA TYR A 3 11.57 -0.20 -4.50
C TYR A 3 10.85 -1.52 -4.73
N LEU A 4 10.03 -1.92 -3.78
CA LEU A 4 9.28 -3.17 -3.86
C LEU A 4 7.80 -2.90 -3.66
N ILE A 5 6.97 -3.47 -4.52
CA ILE A 5 5.52 -3.50 -4.36
C ILE A 5 5.12 -4.88 -3.84
N ALA A 6 4.48 -4.93 -2.69
CA ALA A 6 3.93 -6.16 -2.14
C ALA A 6 2.40 -6.08 -2.24
N SER A 7 1.79 -6.99 -3.00
CA SER A 7 0.36 -7.00 -3.21
C SER A 7 -0.17 -8.40 -3.50
N ASN A 8 -1.28 -8.75 -2.88
CA ASN A 8 -1.98 -10.01 -3.14
C ASN A 8 -2.91 -9.92 -4.37
N LYS A 9 -2.99 -8.77 -5.04
CA LYS A 9 -3.88 -8.55 -6.19
C LYS A 9 -3.14 -8.59 -7.52
N ASN A 10 -3.81 -9.05 -8.56
CA ASN A 10 -3.19 -9.29 -9.86
C ASN A 10 -2.81 -8.02 -10.62
N TRP A 11 -3.48 -6.92 -10.40
CA TRP A 11 -3.22 -5.67 -11.15
C TRP A 11 -1.99 -4.89 -10.69
N HIS A 12 -1.32 -5.35 -9.66
CA HIS A 12 -0.09 -4.69 -9.18
C HIS A 12 1.06 -4.74 -10.19
N LYS A 13 1.01 -5.67 -11.16
CA LYS A 13 2.00 -5.72 -12.25
C LYS A 13 1.93 -4.46 -13.12
N GLU A 14 0.72 -4.01 -13.41
CA GLU A 14 0.52 -2.76 -14.17
C GLU A 14 0.98 -1.55 -13.37
N LEU A 15 0.71 -1.54 -12.07
CA LEU A 15 1.18 -0.50 -11.16
C LEU A 15 2.71 -0.39 -11.20
N SER A 16 3.41 -1.51 -11.08
CA SER A 16 4.86 -1.56 -11.13
C SER A 16 5.41 -1.01 -12.45
N LYS A 17 4.86 -1.45 -13.57
CA LYS A 17 5.28 -0.99 -14.90
C LYS A 17 5.06 0.51 -15.07
N SER A 18 3.91 1.01 -14.66
CA SER A 18 3.59 2.42 -14.76
C SER A 18 4.52 3.27 -13.89
N LEU A 19 4.81 2.83 -12.68
CA LEU A 19 5.74 3.52 -11.79
C LEU A 19 7.16 3.56 -12.36
N GLN A 20 7.62 2.47 -12.94
CA GLN A 20 8.95 2.45 -13.58
C GLN A 20 9.06 3.44 -14.73
N ILE A 21 8.02 3.55 -15.53
CA ILE A 21 7.98 4.50 -16.63
C ILE A 21 7.96 5.95 -16.12
N LYS A 22 7.12 6.23 -15.12
CA LYS A 22 6.92 7.59 -14.61
C LYS A 22 8.06 8.10 -13.73
N THR A 23 8.77 7.20 -13.05
CA THR A 23 9.82 7.61 -12.09
C THR A 23 11.22 7.30 -12.56
N ALA A 24 11.40 6.41 -13.53
CA ALA A 24 12.69 5.85 -13.95
C ALA A 24 13.40 5.05 -12.85
N TYR A 25 12.69 4.70 -11.77
CA TYR A 25 13.19 3.82 -10.72
C TYR A 25 12.77 2.37 -10.98
N GLN A 26 13.47 1.42 -10.35
CA GLN A 26 13.11 0.01 -10.46
C GLN A 26 12.09 -0.34 -9.38
N PHE A 27 11.02 -1.03 -9.78
CA PHE A 27 9.99 -1.54 -8.88
C PHE A 27 9.84 -3.04 -9.09
N ASP A 28 10.35 -3.82 -8.13
CA ASP A 28 10.13 -5.26 -8.10
C ASP A 28 8.80 -5.57 -7.45
N ILE A 29 8.31 -6.78 -7.60
CA ILE A 29 6.98 -7.20 -7.13
C ILE A 29 7.09 -8.50 -6.35
N ILE A 30 6.39 -8.58 -5.23
CA ILE A 30 6.04 -9.85 -4.58
C ILE A 30 4.52 -9.90 -4.41
N ASN A 31 3.93 -11.08 -4.59
CA ASN A 31 2.47 -11.24 -4.53
C ASN A 31 2.01 -12.33 -3.56
N ASP A 32 2.91 -12.93 -2.83
CA ASP A 32 2.62 -14.01 -1.89
C ASP A 32 3.39 -13.78 -0.59
N GLU A 33 2.76 -14.06 0.55
CA GLU A 33 3.40 -13.94 1.84
C GLU A 33 4.63 -14.85 1.99
N THR A 34 4.68 -15.98 1.26
CA THR A 34 5.84 -16.87 1.29
C THR A 34 7.07 -16.25 0.66
N GLU A 35 6.91 -15.23 -0.17
CA GLU A 35 8.02 -14.49 -0.76
C GLU A 35 8.54 -13.37 0.15
N LEU A 36 7.79 -13.01 1.18
CA LEU A 36 8.16 -11.94 2.10
C LEU A 36 9.09 -12.47 3.20
N THR A 37 10.35 -12.67 2.85
CA THR A 37 11.39 -13.18 3.74
C THR A 37 12.59 -12.25 3.73
N LEU A 38 13.35 -12.24 4.82
CA LEU A 38 14.58 -11.44 4.89
C LEU A 38 15.56 -11.81 3.78
N GLU A 39 15.68 -13.11 3.48
CA GLU A 39 16.56 -13.58 2.42
C GLU A 39 16.18 -12.99 1.06
N ARG A 40 14.89 -13.03 0.72
CA ARG A 40 14.40 -12.47 -0.54
C ARG A 40 14.60 -10.94 -0.58
N LEU A 41 14.31 -10.26 0.52
CA LEU A 41 14.48 -8.82 0.61
C LEU A 41 15.94 -8.41 0.51
N GLU A 42 16.86 -9.17 1.08
CA GLU A 42 18.28 -8.90 0.95
C GLU A 42 18.74 -9.03 -0.50
N SER A 43 18.20 -9.98 -1.25
CA SER A 43 18.54 -10.15 -2.67
C SER A 43 18.02 -9.01 -3.53
N ILE A 44 16.86 -8.44 -3.18
CA ILE A 44 16.27 -7.31 -3.90
C ILE A 44 16.89 -5.99 -3.44
N SER A 45 17.18 -5.85 -2.15
CA SER A 45 17.69 -4.64 -1.52
C SER A 45 16.82 -3.41 -1.78
N PRO A 46 15.51 -3.46 -1.46
CA PRO A 46 14.64 -2.32 -1.69
C PRO A 46 14.89 -1.22 -0.66
N GLN A 47 14.75 0.03 -1.06
CA GLN A 47 14.82 1.16 -0.13
C GLN A 47 13.51 1.32 0.65
N ILE A 48 12.39 1.06 -0.01
CA ILE A 48 11.06 1.13 0.59
C ILE A 48 10.25 -0.05 0.05
N ILE A 49 9.42 -0.64 0.90
CA ILE A 49 8.44 -1.65 0.51
C ILE A 49 7.06 -1.01 0.64
N PHE A 50 6.32 -0.96 -0.48
CA PHE A 50 4.95 -0.45 -0.51
C PHE A 50 3.97 -1.61 -0.51
N PHE A 51 3.17 -1.72 0.54
CA PHE A 51 2.13 -2.74 0.68
C PHE A 51 0.81 -2.13 0.20
N THR A 52 0.46 -2.37 -1.05
CA THR A 52 -0.72 -1.75 -1.67
C THR A 52 -2.01 -2.51 -1.38
N HIS A 53 -2.00 -3.82 -1.52
CA HIS A 53 -3.15 -4.70 -1.22
C HIS A 53 -2.63 -5.96 -0.52
N TRP A 54 -2.30 -5.84 0.75
CA TRP A 54 -1.70 -6.92 1.51
C TRP A 54 -2.61 -7.31 2.66
N SER A 55 -3.03 -8.59 2.69
CA SER A 55 -3.99 -9.09 3.68
C SER A 55 -3.35 -9.79 4.87
N ASN A 56 -2.04 -9.99 4.82
CA ASN A 56 -1.32 -10.72 5.86
C ASN A 56 -0.58 -9.77 6.81
N THR A 57 -0.29 -10.26 8.01
CA THR A 57 0.55 -9.50 8.95
C THR A 57 1.97 -9.38 8.42
N ILE A 58 2.55 -8.19 8.55
CA ILE A 58 3.94 -7.95 8.19
C ILE A 58 4.82 -8.30 9.39
N PRO A 59 5.78 -9.24 9.24
CA PRO A 59 6.64 -9.62 10.35
C PRO A 59 7.44 -8.44 10.91
N LYS A 60 7.59 -8.41 12.23
CA LYS A 60 8.36 -7.35 12.91
C LYS A 60 9.80 -7.25 12.39
N GLU A 61 10.44 -8.38 12.12
CA GLU A 61 11.80 -8.42 11.61
C GLU A 61 11.96 -7.71 10.27
N ILE A 62 10.86 -7.58 9.51
CA ILE A 62 10.86 -6.90 8.22
C ILE A 62 10.65 -5.40 8.40
N PHE A 63 9.60 -4.97 9.11
CA PHE A 63 9.32 -3.53 9.23
C PHE A 63 10.29 -2.80 10.16
N THR A 64 11.07 -3.50 10.98
CA THR A 64 12.15 -2.87 11.76
C THR A 64 13.41 -2.68 10.93
N LYS A 65 13.63 -3.52 9.92
CA LYS A 65 14.82 -3.45 9.07
C LYS A 65 14.62 -2.60 7.81
N TYR A 66 13.41 -2.61 7.26
CA TYR A 66 13.07 -1.90 6.02
C TYR A 66 11.98 -0.87 6.29
N GLU A 67 12.02 0.23 5.57
CA GLU A 67 10.91 1.18 5.59
C GLU A 67 9.73 0.54 4.86
N CYS A 68 8.64 0.26 5.59
CA CYS A 68 7.45 -0.35 5.05
C CYS A 68 6.30 0.65 5.12
N ILE A 69 5.71 0.95 3.97
CA ILE A 69 4.58 1.86 3.85
C ILE A 69 3.36 1.04 3.47
N ILE A 70 2.30 1.15 4.27
CA ILE A 70 1.05 0.46 4.03
C ILE A 70 -0.03 1.47 3.61
N PHE A 71 -1.00 0.99 2.84
CA PHE A 71 -2.13 1.79 2.40
C PHE A 71 -3.40 1.27 3.06
N HIS A 72 -4.17 2.17 3.66
CA HIS A 72 -5.39 1.82 4.39
C HIS A 72 -6.53 2.72 3.90
N MET A 73 -7.69 2.11 3.61
CA MET A 73 -8.83 2.80 2.98
C MET A 73 -9.77 3.45 4.00
N THR A 74 -9.21 4.13 4.98
CA THR A 74 -9.97 4.96 5.92
C THR A 74 -9.21 6.24 6.23
N ASP A 75 -9.94 7.23 6.76
CA ASP A 75 -9.34 8.45 7.27
C ASP A 75 -8.82 8.19 8.69
N LEU A 76 -7.61 7.62 8.77
CA LEU A 76 -7.02 7.25 10.05
C LEU A 76 -6.93 8.45 11.00
N PRO A 77 -7.13 8.27 12.31
CA PRO A 77 -7.25 7.01 13.04
C PRO A 77 -8.61 6.32 12.98
N PHE A 78 -9.57 6.85 12.24
CA PHE A 78 -10.87 6.23 12.05
C PHE A 78 -10.72 4.92 11.24
N GLY A 79 -11.44 3.87 11.65
CA GLY A 79 -11.50 2.62 10.88
C GLY A 79 -10.21 1.82 10.84
N ARG A 80 -9.45 1.78 11.93
CA ARG A 80 -8.26 0.92 12.06
C ARG A 80 -8.66 -0.55 12.04
N GLY A 81 -7.78 -1.41 11.53
CA GLY A 81 -8.00 -2.85 11.50
C GLY A 81 -8.36 -3.38 10.12
N GLY A 82 -8.80 -4.64 10.05
CA GLY A 82 -9.04 -5.34 8.80
C GLY A 82 -10.37 -5.01 8.12
N SER A 83 -10.45 -5.31 6.82
CA SER A 83 -11.65 -5.16 5.98
C SER A 83 -12.31 -3.78 6.03
N PRO A 84 -11.54 -2.68 5.90
CA PRO A 84 -12.11 -1.33 6.03
C PRO A 84 -13.13 -1.02 4.93
N LEU A 85 -12.91 -1.46 3.70
CA LEU A 85 -13.80 -1.17 2.57
C LEU A 85 -15.19 -1.74 2.80
N GLN A 86 -15.28 -3.02 3.21
CA GLN A 86 -16.55 -3.67 3.47
C GLN A 86 -17.31 -2.96 4.60
N ASN A 87 -16.62 -2.59 5.66
CA ASN A 87 -17.23 -1.89 6.79
C ASN A 87 -17.78 -0.52 6.39
N LEU A 88 -17.04 0.24 5.57
CA LEU A 88 -17.48 1.54 5.10
C LEU A 88 -18.73 1.43 4.21
N ILE A 89 -18.75 0.46 3.30
CA ILE A 89 -19.90 0.23 2.41
C ILE A 89 -21.15 -0.14 3.21
N ILE A 90 -21.02 -1.09 4.15
CA ILE A 90 -22.13 -1.53 4.99
C ILE A 90 -22.70 -0.37 5.80
N ARG A 91 -21.88 0.56 6.27
CA ARG A 91 -22.29 1.74 7.03
C ARG A 91 -22.79 2.89 6.16
N GLY A 92 -22.81 2.72 4.83
CA GLY A 92 -23.35 3.71 3.91
C GLY A 92 -22.46 4.90 3.62
N HIS A 93 -21.16 4.78 3.83
CA HIS A 93 -20.23 5.85 3.49
C HIS A 93 -20.11 6.01 1.96
N LYS A 94 -20.12 7.24 1.48
CA LYS A 94 -20.02 7.57 0.05
C LYS A 94 -18.59 7.86 -0.39
N ASP A 95 -17.72 8.24 0.53
CA ASP A 95 -16.33 8.48 0.29
C ASP A 95 -15.51 8.18 1.54
N THR A 96 -14.21 8.12 1.37
CA THR A 96 -13.25 7.92 2.45
C THR A 96 -11.95 8.63 2.06
N LYS A 97 -10.91 8.39 2.85
CA LYS A 97 -9.55 8.76 2.47
C LYS A 97 -8.69 7.51 2.37
N LEU A 98 -7.79 7.50 1.42
CA LEU A 98 -6.75 6.49 1.35
C LEU A 98 -5.55 7.04 2.10
N SER A 99 -5.15 6.35 3.16
CA SER A 99 -4.03 6.76 4.01
C SER A 99 -2.81 5.92 3.72
N ALA A 100 -1.66 6.57 3.52
CA ALA A 100 -0.38 5.91 3.41
C ALA A 100 0.39 6.16 4.72
N LEU A 101 0.79 5.09 5.40
CA LEU A 101 1.39 5.20 6.71
C LEU A 101 2.54 4.20 6.89
N LYS A 102 3.44 4.51 7.82
CA LYS A 102 4.53 3.61 8.16
C LYS A 102 3.99 2.42 8.96
N CYS A 103 4.42 1.22 8.59
CA CYS A 103 4.10 0.02 9.34
C CYS A 103 4.78 0.05 10.72
N SER A 104 4.02 -0.30 11.76
CA SER A 104 4.49 -0.37 13.14
C SER A 104 3.88 -1.57 13.85
N GLU A 105 4.25 -1.80 15.11
CA GLU A 105 3.73 -2.92 15.90
C GLU A 105 2.21 -2.85 16.08
N GLU A 106 1.67 -1.65 16.27
CA GLU A 106 0.24 -1.46 16.40
C GLU A 106 -0.40 -1.28 15.02
N TYR A 107 -1.48 -2.03 14.74
CA TYR A 107 -2.16 -1.98 13.45
C TYR A 107 -2.64 -0.57 13.11
N ASP A 108 -2.27 -0.12 11.91
CA ASP A 108 -2.74 1.13 11.30
C ASP A 108 -2.56 2.35 12.21
N ALA A 109 -1.51 2.35 13.02
CA ALA A 109 -1.23 3.39 14.00
C ALA A 109 0.11 4.10 13.79
N GLY A 110 0.87 3.72 12.76
CA GLY A 110 2.15 4.36 12.47
C GLY A 110 2.00 5.78 11.93
N PRO A 111 3.11 6.52 11.81
CA PRO A 111 3.09 7.86 11.23
C PRO A 111 2.51 7.87 9.83
N ILE A 112 1.69 8.87 9.54
CA ILE A 112 1.04 9.02 8.24
C ILE A 112 1.92 9.86 7.31
N TYR A 113 2.18 9.33 6.11
CA TYR A 113 2.92 10.05 5.08
C TYR A 113 2.01 10.96 4.27
N LEU A 114 0.83 10.48 3.92
CA LEU A 114 -0.05 11.16 2.98
C LEU A 114 -1.45 10.58 3.06
N LYS A 115 -2.46 11.44 2.85
CA LYS A 115 -3.86 11.02 2.69
C LYS A 115 -4.42 11.63 1.42
N GLU A 116 -5.25 10.89 0.70
CA GLU A 116 -5.95 11.37 -0.49
C GLU A 116 -7.41 10.91 -0.46
N LYS A 117 -8.30 11.73 -0.98
CA LYS A 117 -9.73 11.42 -1.02
C LYS A 117 -10.01 10.27 -1.99
N LEU A 118 -10.84 9.32 -1.55
CA LEU A 118 -11.25 8.16 -2.36
C LEU A 118 -12.77 8.08 -2.39
N SER A 119 -13.36 8.13 -3.58
CA SER A 119 -14.80 7.92 -3.77
C SER A 119 -15.14 6.45 -3.66
N LEU A 120 -16.24 6.14 -2.96
CA LEU A 120 -16.78 4.79 -2.81
C LEU A 120 -17.94 4.54 -3.77
N ALA A 121 -18.08 5.33 -4.82
CA ALA A 121 -19.10 5.13 -5.86
C ALA A 121 -18.76 3.92 -6.72
N GLY A 122 -19.80 3.13 -7.07
CA GLY A 122 -19.64 1.99 -7.96
C GLY A 122 -19.47 0.66 -7.24
N THR A 123 -19.03 -0.35 -7.97
CA THR A 123 -18.80 -1.68 -7.45
C THR A 123 -17.50 -1.74 -6.62
N ALA A 124 -17.35 -2.80 -5.83
CA ALA A 124 -16.12 -3.02 -5.07
C ALA A 124 -14.91 -3.09 -6.01
N GLU A 125 -15.04 -3.73 -7.18
CA GLU A 125 -13.97 -3.82 -8.17
C GLU A 125 -13.59 -2.44 -8.71
N GLU A 126 -14.56 -1.60 -9.01
CA GLU A 126 -14.33 -0.22 -9.48
C GLU A 126 -13.63 0.62 -8.41
N ILE A 127 -14.03 0.45 -7.15
CA ILE A 127 -13.41 1.16 -6.02
C ILE A 127 -11.96 0.73 -5.84
N LEU A 128 -11.68 -0.58 -5.90
CA LEU A 128 -10.32 -1.10 -5.77
C LEU A 128 -9.42 -0.66 -6.92
N PHE A 129 -9.97 -0.60 -8.13
CA PHE A 129 -9.24 -0.08 -9.29
C PHE A 129 -8.90 1.40 -9.11
N ARG A 130 -9.87 2.19 -8.65
CA ARG A 130 -9.67 3.61 -8.35
C ARG A 130 -8.63 3.81 -7.25
N ALA A 131 -8.67 2.99 -6.21
CA ALA A 131 -7.69 3.01 -5.15
C ALA A 131 -6.28 2.72 -5.67
N SER A 132 -6.14 1.75 -6.58
CA SER A 132 -4.83 1.44 -7.17
C SER A 132 -4.25 2.60 -7.97
N LYS A 133 -5.07 3.32 -8.73
CA LYS A 133 -4.63 4.52 -9.44
C LYS A 133 -4.22 5.62 -8.48
N LEU A 134 -4.96 5.78 -7.41
CA LEU A 134 -4.64 6.76 -6.39
C LEU A 134 -3.33 6.42 -5.65
N MET A 135 -3.11 5.14 -5.36
CA MET A 135 -1.87 4.66 -4.76
C MET A 135 -0.65 4.98 -5.62
N GLU A 136 -0.78 4.86 -6.95
CA GLU A 136 0.29 5.21 -7.87
C GLU A 136 0.71 6.66 -7.70
N SER A 137 -0.24 7.58 -7.72
CA SER A 137 0.06 9.00 -7.55
C SER A 137 0.61 9.30 -6.15
N MET A 138 0.13 8.62 -5.14
CA MET A 138 0.62 8.78 -3.76
C MET A 138 2.06 8.29 -3.62
N ILE A 139 2.39 7.16 -4.21
CA ILE A 139 3.77 6.63 -4.20
C ILE A 139 4.72 7.65 -4.84
N ILE A 140 4.34 8.20 -5.99
CA ILE A 140 5.16 9.20 -6.67
C ILE A 140 5.37 10.43 -5.79
N LYS A 141 4.31 10.93 -5.14
CA LYS A 141 4.42 12.07 -4.23
C LYS A 141 5.33 11.77 -3.05
N ILE A 142 5.22 10.60 -2.46
CA ILE A 142 6.07 10.18 -1.34
C ILE A 142 7.54 10.17 -1.77
N LEU A 143 7.84 9.60 -2.94
CA LEU A 143 9.20 9.52 -3.45
C LEU A 143 9.79 10.88 -3.78
N LEU A 144 8.97 11.83 -4.24
CA LEU A 144 9.44 13.19 -4.54
C LEU A 144 9.86 13.97 -3.28
N GLU A 145 9.32 13.60 -2.12
CA GLU A 145 9.64 14.25 -0.85
C GLU A 145 10.81 13.59 -0.10
N LYS A 146 11.35 12.54 -0.63
CA LYS A 146 12.46 11.80 -0.03
C LYS A 146 13.83 12.36 -0.40
#